data_568134bef5fac5d628158633d901e879
#
_entry.id   568134bef5fac5d628158633d901e879
#
_cell.length_a   1.000
_cell.length_b   1.000
_cell.length_c   1.000
_cell.angle_alpha   90.00
_cell.angle_beta   90.00
_cell.angle_gamma   90.00
#
_symmetry.space_group_name_H-M   'P 1'
#
loop_
_entity.id
_entity.type
_entity.pdbx_description
1 polymer ?
#
loop_
_entity_poly.entity_id
_entity_poly.type
_entity_poly.pdbx_seq_one_letter_code
_entity_poly.pdbx_strand_id
1 'polypeptide(L)' 'MDIVPPPGEDQVPRLQAFRAEHPDIEIASPAGSRTGVWSAYQGGTILVVKFGLRQLLDRLDELLASG' A
#
# COMPACT_ATOMS: atom_id res chain seq x y z
N MET A 1 -13.94 2.97 -25.55
CA MET A 1 -12.51 2.65 -25.64
C MET A 1 -11.96 2.55 -24.21
N ASP A 2 -11.50 1.39 -23.86
CA ASP A 2 -11.03 1.16 -22.51
C ASP A 2 -9.56 1.50 -22.38
N ILE A 3 -9.27 2.46 -21.54
CA ILE A 3 -7.90 2.84 -21.23
C ILE A 3 -7.48 2.06 -20.00
N VAL A 4 -6.48 1.21 -20.15
CA VAL A 4 -5.94 0.47 -19.03
C VAL A 4 -5.03 1.40 -18.25
N PRO A 5 -5.33 1.70 -16.97
CA PRO A 5 -4.47 2.57 -16.19
C PRO A 5 -3.11 1.91 -15.93
N PRO A 6 -2.05 2.70 -15.70
CA PRO A 6 -0.76 2.15 -15.33
C PRO A 6 -0.84 1.30 -14.07
N PRO A 7 0.08 0.32 -13.91
CA PRO A 7 0.09 -0.51 -12.71
C PRO A 7 0.14 0.33 -11.43
N GLY A 8 -0.81 0.06 -10.53
CA GLY A 8 -0.90 0.76 -9.24
C GLY A 8 -1.85 1.93 -9.23
N GLU A 9 -2.18 2.57 -10.36
CA GLU A 9 -3.11 3.69 -10.38
C GLU A 9 -4.54 3.27 -10.07
N ASP A 10 -4.93 2.08 -10.46
CA ASP A 10 -6.24 1.53 -10.19
C ASP A 10 -6.46 1.27 -8.69
N GLN A 11 -5.38 1.26 -7.90
CA GLN A 11 -5.44 1.06 -6.46
C GLN A 11 -5.42 2.37 -5.67
N VAL A 12 -5.32 3.52 -6.33
CA VAL A 12 -5.27 4.81 -5.62
C VAL A 12 -6.51 5.05 -4.75
N PRO A 13 -7.75 4.82 -5.23
CA PRO A 13 -8.92 4.97 -4.36
C PRO A 13 -8.89 4.05 -3.15
N ARG A 14 -8.41 2.82 -3.33
CA ARG A 14 -8.28 1.85 -2.24
C ARG A 14 -7.23 2.32 -1.25
N LEU A 15 -6.10 2.84 -1.73
CA LEU A 15 -5.05 3.38 -0.89
C LEU A 15 -5.55 4.55 -0.05
N GLN A 16 -6.29 5.47 -0.66
CA GLN A 16 -6.85 6.61 0.04
C GLN A 16 -7.84 6.17 1.12
N ALA A 17 -8.69 5.20 0.81
CA ALA A 17 -9.63 4.65 1.79
C ALA A 17 -8.88 4.00 2.95
N PHE A 18 -7.82 3.25 2.64
CA PHE A 18 -6.99 2.61 3.66
C PHE A 18 -6.37 3.64 4.60
N ARG A 19 -5.80 4.70 4.03
CA ARG A 19 -5.18 5.78 4.83
C ARG A 19 -6.20 6.47 5.72
N ALA A 20 -7.42 6.63 5.25
CA ALA A 20 -8.48 7.24 6.05
C ALA A 20 -8.90 6.35 7.22
N GLU A 21 -8.93 5.04 7.01
CA GLU A 21 -9.29 4.08 8.05
C GLU A 21 -8.15 3.83 9.04
N HIS A 22 -6.92 3.90 8.56
CA HIS A 22 -5.73 3.59 9.35
C HIS A 22 -4.71 4.73 9.27
N PRO A 23 -5.01 5.89 9.87
CA PRO A 23 -4.12 7.05 9.79
C PRO A 23 -2.79 6.85 10.52
N ASP A 24 -2.70 5.85 11.37
CA ASP A 24 -1.47 5.47 12.08
C ASP A 24 -0.50 4.65 11.23
N ILE A 25 -0.96 4.18 10.07
CA ILE A 25 -0.13 3.39 9.16
C ILE A 25 0.31 4.27 7.99
N GLU A 26 1.62 4.36 7.78
CA GLU A 26 2.19 5.09 6.65
C GLU A 26 2.48 4.15 5.49
N ILE A 27 2.11 4.58 4.29
CA ILE A 27 2.42 3.83 3.06
C ILE A 27 3.45 4.64 2.27
N ALA A 28 4.61 4.05 2.05
CA ALA A 28 5.69 4.65 1.27
C ALA A 28 5.69 4.07 -0.14
N SER A 29 5.70 4.95 -1.15
CA SER A 29 5.72 4.55 -2.55
C SER A 29 7.13 4.19 -3.02
N PRO A 30 7.25 3.42 -4.12
CA PRO A 30 8.56 3.10 -4.70
C PRO A 30 9.34 4.33 -5.16
N ALA A 31 8.66 5.44 -5.46
CA ALA A 31 9.30 6.65 -5.94
C ALA A 31 10.31 7.22 -4.93
N GLY A 32 10.08 6.99 -3.63
CA GLY A 32 11.00 7.41 -2.59
C GLY A 32 11.91 6.30 -2.09
N SER A 33 11.92 5.15 -2.72
CA SER A 33 12.66 3.97 -2.30
C SER A 33 13.71 3.58 -3.30
N ARG A 34 14.89 3.19 -2.81
CA ARG A 34 15.97 2.70 -3.68
C ARG A 34 15.67 1.31 -4.22
N THR A 35 14.81 0.57 -3.55
CA THR A 35 14.52 -0.82 -3.90
C THR A 35 13.32 -0.96 -4.83
N GLY A 36 12.58 0.14 -5.06
CA GLY A 36 11.41 0.11 -5.93
C GLY A 36 10.22 -0.64 -5.34
N VAL A 37 10.13 -0.74 -4.02
CA VAL A 37 9.07 -1.48 -3.35
C VAL A 37 8.12 -0.54 -2.61
N TRP A 38 6.89 -1.02 -2.43
CA TRP A 38 5.91 -0.39 -1.56
C TRP A 38 6.11 -0.89 -0.13
N SER A 39 6.08 0.01 0.83
CA SER A 39 6.30 -0.34 2.23
C SER A 39 5.21 0.24 3.10
N ALA A 40 4.83 -0.48 4.15
CA ALA A 40 3.88 -0.02 5.14
C ALA A 40 4.55 0.03 6.51
N TYR A 41 4.37 1.14 7.21
CA TYR A 41 4.99 1.38 8.52
C TYR A 41 3.94 1.73 9.55
N GLN A 42 4.17 1.29 10.77
CA GLN A 42 3.36 1.70 11.92
C GLN A 42 4.31 2.02 13.09
N GLY A 43 4.26 3.27 13.58
CA GLY A 43 5.14 3.68 14.66
C GLY A 43 6.62 3.54 14.36
N GLY A 44 7.01 3.70 13.10
CA GLY A 44 8.40 3.54 12.68
C GLY A 44 8.82 2.10 12.40
N THR A 45 7.91 1.15 12.58
CA THR A 45 8.19 -0.27 12.36
C THR A 45 7.61 -0.71 11.02
N ILE A 46 8.41 -1.42 10.22
CA ILE A 46 7.96 -1.96 8.93
C ILE A 46 7.00 -3.12 9.19
N LEU A 47 5.79 -3.01 8.64
CA LEU A 47 4.79 -4.07 8.71
C LEU A 47 4.85 -5.01 7.51
N VAL A 48 4.88 -4.44 6.31
CA VAL A 48 4.82 -5.21 5.06
C VAL A 48 5.64 -4.49 4.01
N VAL A 49 6.31 -5.25 3.15
CA VAL A 49 7.02 -4.76 1.96
C VAL A 49 6.62 -5.63 0.79
N LYS A 50 6.13 -5.02 -0.29
CA LYS A 50 5.71 -5.71 -1.50
C LYS A 50 6.11 -4.91 -2.73
N PHE A 51 6.26 -5.59 -3.87
CA PHE A 51 6.61 -4.93 -5.12
C PHE A 51 5.45 -4.18 -5.76
N GLY A 52 4.21 -4.54 -5.45
CA GLY A 52 3.01 -3.92 -5.99
C GLY A 52 2.10 -3.39 -4.91
N LEU A 53 1.43 -2.27 -5.20
CA LEU A 53 0.50 -1.66 -4.25
C LEU A 53 -0.67 -2.59 -3.92
N ARG A 54 -1.22 -3.28 -4.93
CA ARG A 54 -2.31 -4.23 -4.71
C ARG A 54 -1.90 -5.32 -3.72
N GLN A 55 -0.70 -5.89 -3.91
CA GLN A 55 -0.19 -6.92 -3.03
C GLN A 55 0.01 -6.41 -1.62
N LEU A 56 0.50 -5.17 -1.51
CA LEU A 56 0.70 -4.54 -0.21
C LEU A 56 -0.63 -4.38 0.54
N LEU A 57 -1.64 -3.85 -0.14
CA LEU A 57 -2.94 -3.62 0.47
C LEU A 57 -3.63 -4.94 0.83
N ASP A 58 -3.53 -5.95 -0.02
CA ASP A 58 -4.09 -7.27 0.27
C ASP A 58 -3.46 -7.86 1.53
N ARG A 59 -2.14 -7.75 1.65
CA ARG A 59 -1.44 -8.28 2.82
C ARG A 59 -1.79 -7.51 4.09
N LEU A 60 -1.92 -6.19 3.98
CA LEU A 60 -2.33 -5.36 5.12
C LEU A 60 -3.74 -5.73 5.59
N ASP A 61 -4.65 -5.97 4.66
CA ASP A 61 -6.00 -6.40 5.00
C ASP A 61 -5.98 -7.72 5.78
N GLU A 62 -5.14 -8.67 5.36
CA GLU A 62 -4.98 -9.94 6.06
C GLU A 62 -4.43 -9.75 7.46
N LEU A 63 -3.40 -8.93 7.60
CA LEU A 63 -2.77 -8.67 8.90
C LEU A 63 -3.73 -8.00 9.86
N LEU A 64 -4.49 -7.02 9.39
CA LEU A 64 -5.41 -6.27 10.23
C LEU A 64 -6.67 -7.09 10.55
N ALA A 65 -7.07 -7.97 9.65
CA ALA A 65 -8.20 -8.87 9.90
C ALA A 65 -7.86 -9.95 10.91
N SER A 66 -6.59 -10.34 10.98
CA SER A 66 -6.12 -11.38 11.90
C SER A 66 -5.89 -10.86 13.32
N GLY A 67 -5.70 -9.57 13.41
CA GLY A 67 -5.43 -8.92 14.69
C GLY A 67 -6.67 -8.43 15.33
#